data_69dfa4c89f32247c20d6076c61083a20
#
_entry.id   69dfa4c89f32247c20d6076c61083a20
#
_cell.length_a   1.000
_cell.length_b   1.000
_cell.length_c   1.000
_cell.angle_alpha   90.00
_cell.angle_beta   90.00
_cell.angle_gamma   90.00
#
_symmetry.space_group_name_H-M   'P 1'
#
loop_
_entity.id
_entity.type
_entity.pdbx_description
1 polymer ?
#
loop_
_entity_poly.entity_id
_entity_poly.type
_entity_poly.pdbx_seq_one_letter_code
_entity_poly.pdbx_strand_id
1 'polypeptide(L)'
;MTEPEVSLTIAMCYIRNGETSNNVTVSIDGAHVRTKDVIHFDIVEFLKEKGYLKCDGNDRWQGEYKNENYEPHIIITSKPGVGDVSVYLNNGDILYIECKKFKSGSGGEYPAMREAIGQLMTGCPDDRIPVVAVPCNEKSAELAARWLENERMRRSGICFALVRENGYVEFMGRKQNG
;
A
#
# COMPACT_ATOMS: atom_id res chain seq x y z
N MET A 1 -3.11 4.20 11.97
CA MET A 1 -3.44 4.28 10.52
C MET A 1 -4.50 3.25 10.17
N THR A 2 -5.45 3.61 9.32
CA THR A 2 -6.39 2.68 8.68
C THR A 2 -5.70 1.98 7.48
N GLU A 3 -6.30 0.92 6.95
CA GLU A 3 -5.77 0.23 5.76
C GLU A 3 -5.76 1.13 4.51
N PRO A 4 -6.82 1.92 4.21
CA PRO A 4 -6.77 2.92 3.14
C PRO A 4 -5.65 3.97 3.31
N GLU A 5 -5.36 4.43 4.55
CA GLU A 5 -4.24 5.37 4.79
C GLU A 5 -2.90 4.73 4.44
N VAL A 6 -2.68 3.45 4.79
CA VAL A 6 -1.46 2.72 4.44
C VAL A 6 -1.32 2.65 2.92
N SER A 7 -2.38 2.22 2.22
CA SER A 7 -2.40 2.06 0.76
C SER A 7 -2.12 3.38 0.03
N LEU A 8 -2.82 4.46 0.42
CA LEU A 8 -2.65 5.77 -0.21
C LEU A 8 -1.29 6.38 0.09
N THR A 9 -0.77 6.21 1.31
CA THR A 9 0.55 6.73 1.69
C THR A 9 1.66 6.06 0.88
N ILE A 10 1.57 4.75 0.64
CA ILE A 10 2.52 4.04 -0.24
C ILE A 10 2.43 4.54 -1.68
N ALA A 11 1.24 4.66 -2.24
CA ALA A 11 1.07 5.17 -3.60
C ALA A 11 1.72 6.57 -3.76
N MET A 12 1.43 7.47 -2.82
CA MET A 12 2.04 8.81 -2.81
C MET A 12 3.56 8.78 -2.62
N CYS A 13 4.10 7.82 -1.85
CA CYS A 13 5.53 7.68 -1.65
C CYS A 13 6.26 7.37 -2.97
N TYR A 14 5.79 6.40 -3.75
CA TYR A 14 6.38 6.03 -5.04
C TYR A 14 6.30 7.17 -6.05
N ILE A 15 5.18 7.88 -6.12
CA ILE A 15 5.00 9.05 -6.99
C ILE A 15 5.97 10.15 -6.58
N ARG A 16 5.99 10.53 -5.31
CA ARG A 16 6.82 11.62 -4.79
C ARG A 16 8.31 11.38 -4.93
N ASN A 17 8.74 10.13 -4.80
CA ASN A 17 10.14 9.74 -4.95
C ASN A 17 10.56 9.61 -6.42
N GLY A 18 9.64 9.75 -7.40
CA GLY A 18 9.94 9.58 -8.82
C GLY A 18 10.30 8.15 -9.20
N GLU A 19 9.87 7.14 -8.41
CA GLU A 19 10.16 5.73 -8.68
C GLU A 19 9.24 5.13 -9.74
N THR A 20 8.17 5.83 -10.10
CA THR A 20 7.22 5.47 -11.17
C THR A 20 6.91 6.68 -12.02
N SER A 21 6.77 6.46 -13.33
CA SER A 21 6.23 7.41 -14.32
C SER A 21 4.82 7.04 -14.75
N ASN A 22 4.28 5.93 -14.23
CA ASN A 22 2.93 5.46 -14.51
C ASN A 22 1.98 5.81 -13.37
N ASN A 23 0.70 5.90 -13.68
CA ASN A 23 -0.34 6.03 -12.66
C ASN A 23 -0.30 4.85 -11.69
N VAL A 24 -0.53 5.12 -10.41
CA VAL A 24 -0.56 4.10 -9.35
C VAL A 24 -2.00 3.71 -9.08
N THR A 25 -2.30 2.41 -9.15
CA THR A 25 -3.63 1.89 -8.85
C THR A 25 -3.72 1.49 -7.38
N VAL A 26 -4.76 1.99 -6.71
CA VAL A 26 -5.10 1.66 -5.32
C VAL A 26 -6.49 1.04 -5.29
N SER A 27 -6.58 -0.20 -4.84
CA SER A 27 -7.84 -0.93 -4.67
C SER A 27 -8.26 -0.88 -3.19
N ILE A 28 -9.43 -0.31 -2.92
CA ILE A 28 -9.94 -0.14 -1.56
C ILE A 28 -11.31 -0.80 -1.47
N ASP A 29 -11.49 -1.72 -0.51
CA ASP A 29 -12.82 -2.25 -0.21
C ASP A 29 -13.70 -1.13 0.35
N GLY A 30 -14.88 -0.96 -0.26
CA GLY A 30 -15.85 0.04 0.15
C GLY A 30 -16.27 -0.07 1.62
N ALA A 31 -16.18 -1.25 2.22
CA ALA A 31 -16.43 -1.46 3.64
C ALA A 31 -15.42 -0.73 4.54
N HIS A 32 -14.20 -0.47 4.07
CA HIS A 32 -13.20 0.34 4.79
C HIS A 32 -13.45 1.84 4.66
N VAL A 33 -14.23 2.26 3.66
CA VAL A 33 -14.59 3.65 3.42
C VAL A 33 -15.87 3.99 4.16
N ARG A 34 -16.92 3.18 3.97
CA ARG A 34 -18.23 3.44 4.53
C ARG A 34 -19.02 2.15 4.74
N THR A 35 -19.72 2.06 5.87
CA THR A 35 -20.71 1.02 6.12
C THR A 35 -22.04 1.68 6.51
N LYS A 36 -23.08 1.52 5.70
CA LYS A 36 -24.37 2.22 5.84
C LYS A 36 -24.15 3.74 5.91
N ASP A 37 -24.49 4.36 7.03
CA ASP A 37 -24.37 5.80 7.25
C ASP A 37 -23.09 6.21 7.99
N VAL A 38 -22.22 5.26 8.33
CA VAL A 38 -20.96 5.52 9.05
C VAL A 38 -19.81 5.61 8.04
N ILE A 39 -19.16 6.77 7.97
CA ILE A 39 -17.90 6.97 7.23
C ILE A 39 -16.77 6.54 8.16
N HIS A 40 -16.00 5.54 7.73
CA HIS A 40 -14.83 5.04 8.44
C HIS A 40 -13.55 5.76 8.04
N PHE A 41 -13.47 6.17 6.77
CA PHE A 41 -12.35 6.90 6.21
C PHE A 41 -12.80 7.77 5.02
N ASP A 42 -12.52 9.07 5.08
CA ASP A 42 -12.83 10.00 3.98
C ASP A 42 -11.62 10.12 3.05
N ILE A 43 -11.65 9.32 1.98
CA ILE A 43 -10.58 9.28 0.97
C ILE A 43 -10.39 10.65 0.30
N VAL A 44 -11.50 11.33 -0.01
CA VAL A 44 -11.46 12.60 -0.75
C VAL A 44 -10.77 13.68 0.08
N GLU A 45 -11.17 13.81 1.35
CA GLU A 45 -10.57 14.80 2.25
C GLU A 45 -9.12 14.45 2.56
N PHE A 46 -8.80 13.17 2.82
CA PHE A 46 -7.42 12.73 3.05
C PHE A 46 -6.50 13.08 1.88
N LEU A 47 -6.92 12.80 0.64
CA LEU A 47 -6.13 13.09 -0.54
C LEU A 47 -6.00 14.59 -0.78
N LYS A 48 -7.07 15.35 -0.56
CA LYS A 48 -7.08 16.81 -0.68
C LYS A 48 -6.09 17.47 0.29
N GLU A 49 -6.01 16.99 1.55
CA GLU A 49 -5.00 17.45 2.53
C GLU A 49 -3.56 17.18 2.07
N LYS A 50 -3.36 16.17 1.21
CA LYS A 50 -2.06 15.83 0.60
C LYS A 50 -1.83 16.48 -0.77
N GLY A 51 -2.72 17.38 -1.19
CA GLY A 51 -2.64 18.11 -2.45
C GLY A 51 -3.10 17.33 -3.68
N TYR A 52 -3.79 16.20 -3.49
CA TYR A 52 -4.39 15.45 -4.60
C TYR A 52 -5.85 15.81 -4.77
N LEU A 53 -6.23 16.22 -5.97
CA LEU A 53 -7.61 16.59 -6.32
C LEU A 53 -8.19 15.60 -7.31
N LYS A 54 -9.43 15.22 -7.10
CA LYS A 54 -10.15 14.35 -8.02
C LYS A 54 -10.32 15.02 -9.38
N CYS A 55 -9.89 14.39 -10.44
CA CYS A 55 -9.94 14.93 -11.81
C CYS A 55 -10.81 14.10 -12.76
N ASP A 56 -11.10 12.83 -12.44
CA ASP A 56 -12.01 11.98 -13.23
C ASP A 56 -12.73 10.95 -12.35
N GLY A 57 -13.86 10.43 -12.86
CA GLY A 57 -14.69 9.41 -12.21
C GLY A 57 -16.00 9.97 -11.64
N ASN A 58 -17.09 9.23 -11.88
CA ASN A 58 -18.46 9.61 -11.49
C ASN A 58 -18.86 9.14 -10.08
N ASP A 59 -18.07 8.26 -9.47
CA ASP A 59 -18.29 7.78 -8.10
C ASP A 59 -17.86 8.83 -7.08
N ARG A 60 -18.39 8.76 -5.85
CA ARG A 60 -18.08 9.71 -4.78
C ARG A 60 -16.58 9.74 -4.44
N TRP A 61 -15.92 8.58 -4.37
CA TRP A 61 -14.53 8.45 -3.93
C TRP A 61 -13.64 7.66 -4.90
N GLN A 62 -14.21 6.78 -5.74
CA GLN A 62 -13.47 6.09 -6.79
C GLN A 62 -13.21 7.04 -7.96
N GLY A 63 -12.11 6.85 -8.65
CA GLY A 63 -11.72 7.66 -9.79
C GLY A 63 -10.25 8.02 -9.78
N GLU A 64 -9.90 9.03 -10.52
CA GLU A 64 -8.55 9.50 -10.74
C GLU A 64 -8.27 10.78 -9.95
N TYR A 65 -7.12 10.82 -9.27
CA TYR A 65 -6.68 11.92 -8.43
C TYR A 65 -5.31 12.40 -8.89
N LYS A 66 -5.18 13.69 -9.18
CA LYS A 66 -3.95 14.34 -9.60
C LYS A 66 -3.39 15.28 -8.54
N ASN A 67 -2.07 15.43 -8.55
CA ASN A 67 -1.35 16.46 -7.80
C ASN A 67 -0.57 17.33 -8.80
N GLU A 68 -0.61 18.65 -8.66
CA GLU A 68 0.04 19.57 -9.61
C GLU A 68 1.57 19.48 -9.66
N ASN A 69 2.17 18.89 -8.62
CA ASN A 69 3.63 18.73 -8.53
C ASN A 69 4.15 17.42 -9.14
N TYR A 70 3.26 16.50 -9.54
CA TYR A 70 3.64 15.15 -10.00
C TYR A 70 2.82 14.76 -11.23
N GLU A 71 3.48 14.19 -12.23
CA GLU A 71 2.82 13.67 -13.46
C GLU A 71 1.96 12.42 -13.20
N PRO A 72 2.44 11.40 -12.45
CA PRO A 72 1.60 10.23 -12.19
C PRO A 72 0.42 10.56 -11.30
N HIS A 73 -0.74 9.98 -11.66
CA HIS A 73 -1.97 10.10 -10.90
C HIS A 73 -2.20 8.88 -9.99
N ILE A 74 -3.08 9.00 -9.01
CA ILE A 74 -3.59 7.88 -8.22
C ILE A 74 -4.95 7.48 -8.79
N ILE A 75 -5.08 6.21 -9.20
CA ILE A 75 -6.35 5.64 -9.66
C ILE A 75 -6.94 4.81 -8.53
N ILE A 76 -8.07 5.23 -7.98
CA ILE A 76 -8.77 4.53 -6.91
C ILE A 76 -9.91 3.70 -7.45
N THR A 77 -9.95 2.44 -7.08
CA THR A 77 -10.97 1.47 -7.48
C THR A 77 -11.38 0.58 -6.31
N SER A 78 -12.50 -0.12 -6.45
CA SER A 78 -12.91 -1.22 -5.55
C SER A 78 -12.82 -2.58 -6.23
N LYS A 79 -12.19 -2.70 -7.39
CA LYS A 79 -12.07 -3.96 -8.12
C LYS A 79 -11.04 -4.87 -7.43
N PRO A 80 -11.41 -6.13 -7.14
CA PRO A 80 -10.47 -7.10 -6.56
C PRO A 80 -9.46 -7.59 -7.61
N GLY A 81 -8.39 -8.26 -7.14
CA GLY A 81 -7.47 -9.03 -8.00
C GLY A 81 -6.23 -8.30 -8.47
N VAL A 82 -5.96 -7.08 -7.98
CA VAL A 82 -4.77 -6.30 -8.33
C VAL A 82 -3.86 -6.01 -7.12
N GLY A 83 -4.14 -6.62 -5.96
CA GLY A 83 -3.60 -6.22 -4.66
C GLY A 83 -4.24 -4.91 -4.18
N ASP A 84 -3.89 -4.48 -2.99
CA ASP A 84 -4.36 -3.18 -2.49
C ASP A 84 -3.68 -2.01 -3.19
N VAL A 85 -2.40 -2.17 -3.60
CA VAL A 85 -1.67 -1.19 -4.41
C VAL A 85 -0.87 -1.89 -5.50
N SER A 86 -0.96 -1.39 -6.73
CA SER A 86 -0.14 -1.84 -7.85
C SER A 86 0.70 -0.68 -8.39
N VAL A 87 2.04 -0.87 -8.45
CA VAL A 87 2.99 0.15 -8.90
C VAL A 87 3.88 -0.40 -10.01
N TYR A 88 3.91 0.28 -11.14
CA TYR A 88 4.84 0.01 -12.24
C TYR A 88 6.07 0.90 -12.07
N LEU A 89 7.19 0.31 -11.72
CA LEU A 89 8.43 1.04 -11.48
C LEU A 89 9.16 1.41 -12.78
N ASN A 90 9.97 2.45 -12.73
CA ASN A 90 10.72 2.92 -13.90
C ASN A 90 11.77 1.91 -14.40
N ASN A 91 12.18 0.95 -13.57
CA ASN A 91 13.08 -0.14 -13.95
C ASN A 91 12.38 -1.34 -14.60
N GLY A 92 11.06 -1.28 -14.77
CA GLY A 92 10.23 -2.34 -15.37
C GLY A 92 9.65 -3.33 -14.36
N ASP A 93 10.03 -3.28 -13.09
CA ASP A 93 9.42 -4.12 -12.05
C ASP A 93 7.97 -3.69 -11.78
N ILE A 94 7.14 -4.64 -11.39
CA ILE A 94 5.77 -4.38 -10.96
C ILE A 94 5.61 -4.83 -9.52
N LEU A 95 5.18 -3.93 -8.66
CA LEU A 95 4.90 -4.25 -7.26
C LEU A 95 3.43 -4.65 -7.10
N TYR A 96 3.22 -5.71 -6.35
CA TYR A 96 1.92 -6.16 -5.88
C TYR A 96 1.91 -6.05 -4.34
N ILE A 97 1.19 -5.06 -3.83
CA ILE A 97 1.29 -4.67 -2.43
C ILE A 97 -0.02 -5.02 -1.71
N GLU A 98 0.11 -5.73 -0.61
CA GLU A 98 -0.98 -6.06 0.31
C GLU A 98 -0.82 -5.22 1.58
N CYS A 99 -1.83 -4.42 1.89
CA CYS A 99 -1.82 -3.47 2.99
C CYS A 99 -2.66 -3.98 4.16
N LYS A 100 -2.17 -3.81 5.38
CA LYS A 100 -2.92 -4.16 6.58
C LYS A 100 -2.79 -3.08 7.64
N LYS A 101 -3.89 -2.83 8.35
CA LYS A 101 -3.89 -2.06 9.61
C LYS A 101 -3.68 -3.00 10.78
N PHE A 102 -3.23 -2.46 11.91
CA PHE A 102 -3.24 -3.21 13.15
C PHE A 102 -4.58 -3.05 13.88
N LYS A 103 -5.07 -4.14 14.47
CA LYS A 103 -6.21 -4.07 15.38
C LYS A 103 -5.81 -3.29 16.63
N SER A 104 -6.72 -2.52 17.19
CA SER A 104 -6.52 -1.82 18.46
C SER A 104 -6.23 -2.84 19.58
N GLY A 105 -5.20 -2.57 20.37
CA GLY A 105 -4.73 -3.44 21.45
C GLY A 105 -3.33 -4.00 21.18
N SER A 106 -2.74 -4.68 22.17
CA SER A 106 -1.42 -5.27 22.03
C SER A 106 -1.44 -6.52 21.13
N GLY A 107 -0.46 -6.65 20.24
CA GLY A 107 -0.21 -7.88 19.46
C GLY A 107 -0.97 -8.00 18.14
N GLY A 108 -1.54 -6.91 17.62
CA GLY A 108 -2.22 -6.90 16.31
C GLY A 108 -1.29 -7.02 15.11
N GLU A 109 0.01 -6.74 15.26
CA GLU A 109 1.01 -6.71 14.21
C GLU A 109 1.23 -8.09 13.58
N TYR A 110 1.50 -9.09 14.42
CA TYR A 110 1.83 -10.44 13.95
C TYR A 110 0.70 -11.09 13.15
N PRO A 111 -0.58 -11.11 13.61
CA PRO A 111 -1.69 -11.63 12.81
C PRO A 111 -1.87 -10.89 11.48
N ALA A 112 -1.82 -9.55 11.49
CA ALA A 112 -2.02 -8.73 10.28
C ALA A 112 -0.94 -9.01 9.23
N MET A 113 0.34 -9.04 9.64
CA MET A 113 1.43 -9.33 8.72
C MET A 113 1.39 -10.78 8.19
N ARG A 114 1.01 -11.76 9.03
CA ARG A 114 0.79 -13.16 8.57
C ARG A 114 -0.33 -13.26 7.54
N GLU A 115 -1.41 -12.54 7.75
CA GLU A 115 -2.55 -12.49 6.82
C GLU A 115 -2.08 -11.96 5.46
N ALA A 116 -1.37 -10.81 5.44
CA ALA A 116 -0.82 -10.24 4.22
C ALA A 116 0.15 -11.20 3.50
N ILE A 117 1.06 -11.84 4.25
CA ILE A 117 1.97 -12.85 3.68
C ILE A 117 1.17 -13.99 3.04
N GLY A 118 0.12 -14.50 3.72
CA GLY A 118 -0.73 -15.57 3.19
C GLY A 118 -1.45 -15.17 1.90
N GLN A 119 -1.97 -13.94 1.84
CA GLN A 119 -2.61 -13.39 0.65
C GLN A 119 -1.62 -13.24 -0.50
N LEU A 120 -0.41 -12.73 -0.26
CA LEU A 120 0.64 -12.61 -1.27
C LEU A 120 1.11 -13.97 -1.80
N MET A 121 1.29 -14.95 -0.93
CA MET A 121 1.71 -16.32 -1.31
C MET A 121 0.71 -17.03 -2.22
N THR A 122 -0.55 -16.63 -2.20
CA THR A 122 -1.62 -17.27 -2.98
C THR A 122 -2.20 -16.40 -4.10
N GLY A 123 -2.04 -15.08 -4.01
CA GLY A 123 -2.70 -14.13 -4.91
C GLY A 123 -1.75 -13.28 -5.76
N CYS A 124 -0.46 -13.16 -5.38
CA CYS A 124 0.49 -12.39 -6.16
C CYS A 124 0.90 -13.15 -7.43
N PRO A 125 0.79 -12.55 -8.62
CA PRO A 125 1.31 -13.16 -9.84
C PRO A 125 2.83 -13.33 -9.80
N ASP A 126 3.35 -14.37 -10.48
CA ASP A 126 4.78 -14.73 -10.47
C ASP A 126 5.70 -13.66 -11.08
N ASP A 127 5.16 -12.80 -11.97
CA ASP A 127 5.88 -11.71 -12.63
C ASP A 127 5.92 -10.42 -11.80
N ARG A 128 5.46 -10.45 -10.56
CA ARG A 128 5.37 -9.27 -9.69
C ARG A 128 6.15 -9.45 -8.39
N ILE A 129 6.61 -8.35 -7.83
CA ILE A 129 7.29 -8.33 -6.54
C ILE A 129 6.24 -8.19 -5.43
N PRO A 130 6.09 -9.21 -4.56
CA PRO A 130 5.15 -9.17 -3.46
C PRO A 130 5.64 -8.28 -2.32
N VAL A 131 4.79 -7.37 -1.84
CA VAL A 131 5.13 -6.45 -0.75
C VAL A 131 4.05 -6.46 0.33
N VAL A 132 4.44 -6.69 1.57
CA VAL A 132 3.59 -6.49 2.75
C VAL A 132 3.74 -5.05 3.23
N ALA A 133 2.65 -4.30 3.30
CA ALA A 133 2.64 -2.93 3.78
C ALA A 133 1.84 -2.80 5.07
N VAL A 134 2.45 -2.25 6.11
CA VAL A 134 1.84 -2.09 7.44
C VAL A 134 2.28 -0.79 8.10
N PRO A 135 1.52 -0.27 9.09
CA PRO A 135 2.00 0.83 9.92
C PRO A 135 3.35 0.52 10.56
N CYS A 136 4.22 1.52 10.62
CA CYS A 136 5.54 1.40 11.26
C CYS A 136 5.43 1.60 12.76
N ASN A 137 5.82 0.59 13.53
CA ASN A 137 6.16 0.70 14.94
C ASN A 137 7.31 -0.25 15.25
N GLU A 138 7.85 -0.22 16.48
CA GLU A 138 8.98 -1.05 16.90
C GLU A 138 8.70 -2.54 16.65
N LYS A 139 7.49 -3.00 16.97
CA LYS A 139 7.10 -4.40 16.83
C LYS A 139 7.00 -4.86 15.37
N SER A 140 6.41 -4.03 14.48
CA SER A 140 6.34 -4.36 13.06
C SER A 140 7.73 -4.39 12.42
N ALA A 141 8.64 -3.50 12.83
CA ALA A 141 10.02 -3.48 12.35
C ALA A 141 10.79 -4.73 12.80
N GLU A 142 10.70 -5.12 14.09
CA GLU A 142 11.29 -6.36 14.60
C GLU A 142 10.77 -7.60 13.86
N LEU A 143 9.45 -7.67 13.62
CA LEU A 143 8.83 -8.79 12.93
C LEU A 143 9.30 -8.90 11.47
N ALA A 144 9.33 -7.78 10.75
CA ALA A 144 9.82 -7.74 9.37
C ALA A 144 11.29 -8.19 9.28
N ALA A 145 12.17 -7.67 10.16
CA ALA A 145 13.58 -8.04 10.23
C ALA A 145 13.73 -9.55 10.48
N ARG A 146 13.05 -10.08 11.51
CA ARG A 146 13.10 -11.50 11.86
C ARG A 146 12.61 -12.42 10.74
N TRP A 147 11.57 -12.01 9.99
CA TRP A 147 11.11 -12.82 8.85
C TRP A 147 12.11 -12.79 7.69
N LEU A 148 12.75 -11.65 7.44
CA LEU A 148 13.77 -11.54 6.39
C LEU A 148 15.06 -12.35 6.72
N GLU A 149 15.30 -12.69 7.98
CA GLU A 149 16.36 -13.65 8.36
C GLU A 149 16.03 -15.09 7.94
N ASN A 150 14.76 -15.43 7.78
CA ASN A 150 14.33 -16.76 7.40
C ASN A 150 14.55 -17.00 5.90
N GLU A 151 15.30 -18.08 5.57
CA GLU A 151 15.66 -18.44 4.19
C GLU A 151 14.43 -18.67 3.28
N ARG A 152 13.36 -19.27 3.80
CA ARG A 152 12.12 -19.48 3.01
C ARG A 152 11.45 -18.18 2.67
N MET A 153 11.43 -17.21 3.59
CA MET A 153 10.90 -15.87 3.35
C MET A 153 11.74 -15.14 2.30
N ARG A 154 13.05 -15.18 2.39
CA ARG A 154 13.92 -14.58 1.36
C ARG A 154 13.71 -15.18 -0.03
N ARG A 155 13.51 -16.50 -0.10
CA ARG A 155 13.22 -17.21 -1.37
C ARG A 155 11.84 -16.88 -1.93
N SER A 156 10.86 -16.52 -1.11
CA SER A 156 9.55 -16.10 -1.60
C SER A 156 9.59 -14.74 -2.31
N GLY A 157 10.67 -13.97 -2.13
CA GLY A 157 10.79 -12.62 -2.69
C GLY A 157 9.94 -11.56 -1.97
N ILE A 158 9.22 -11.93 -0.90
CA ILE A 158 8.36 -10.99 -0.15
C ILE A 158 9.22 -9.94 0.52
N CYS A 159 8.89 -8.67 0.25
CA CYS A 159 9.45 -7.48 0.87
C CYS A 159 8.47 -6.86 1.86
N PHE A 160 8.95 -5.94 2.70
CA PHE A 160 8.13 -5.21 3.64
C PHE A 160 8.24 -3.70 3.42
N ALA A 161 7.12 -3.00 3.60
CA ALA A 161 7.01 -1.55 3.60
C ALA A 161 6.39 -1.10 4.92
N LEU A 162 7.18 -0.43 5.75
CA LEU A 162 6.77 0.09 7.06
C LEU A 162 6.38 1.56 6.90
N VAL A 163 5.09 1.86 7.07
CA VAL A 163 4.48 3.15 6.75
C VAL A 163 4.30 4.00 8.00
N ARG A 164 4.88 5.19 8.02
CA ARG A 164 4.74 6.15 9.12
C ARG A 164 3.65 7.18 8.83
N GLU A 165 3.01 7.69 9.86
CA GLU A 165 1.95 8.72 9.76
C GLU A 165 2.42 10.02 9.07
N ASN A 166 3.72 10.33 9.17
CA ASN A 166 4.31 11.48 8.47
C ASN A 166 4.53 11.26 6.96
N GLY A 167 4.12 10.11 6.42
CA GLY A 167 4.26 9.78 5.00
C GLY A 167 5.61 9.18 4.59
N TYR A 168 6.52 8.95 5.57
CA TYR A 168 7.75 8.20 5.31
C TYR A 168 7.47 6.70 5.23
N VAL A 169 8.09 6.02 4.28
CA VAL A 169 8.00 4.57 4.10
C VAL A 169 9.41 3.98 4.13
N GLU A 170 9.61 3.02 5.03
CA GLU A 170 10.86 2.26 5.13
C GLU A 170 10.68 0.91 4.41
N PHE A 171 11.49 0.66 3.39
CA PHE A 171 11.46 -0.59 2.63
C PHE A 171 12.52 -1.56 3.12
N MET A 172 12.12 -2.82 3.38
CA MET A 172 12.99 -3.88 3.86
C MET A 172 12.91 -5.11 2.93
N GLY A 173 14.05 -5.75 2.67
CA GLY A 173 14.14 -6.96 1.85
C GLY A 173 14.17 -6.72 0.33
N ARG A 174 13.89 -5.51 -0.14
CA ARG A 174 14.02 -5.15 -1.56
C ARG A 174 15.49 -4.98 -1.91
N LYS A 175 15.96 -5.69 -2.93
CA LYS A 175 17.28 -5.39 -3.52
C LYS A 175 17.19 -4.01 -4.17
N GLN A 176 17.93 -3.06 -3.66
CA GLN A 176 18.18 -1.82 -4.38
C GLN A 176 19.06 -2.19 -5.58
N ASN A 177 18.49 -2.18 -6.77
CA ASN A 177 19.30 -2.20 -7.98
C ASN A 177 20.00 -0.84 -8.04
N GLY A 178 21.32 -0.86 -7.72
CA GLY A 178 22.20 0.30 -7.86
C GLY A 178 22.43 0.65 -9.32
#